data_359f1b1e2696b25955913a10b04b5915
#
_entry.id   359f1b1e2696b25955913a10b04b5915
#
_cell.length_a   1.000
_cell.length_b   1.000
_cell.length_c   1.000
_cell.angle_alpha   90.00
_cell.angle_beta   90.00
_cell.angle_gamma   90.00
#
_symmetry.space_group_name_H-M   'P 1'
#
loop_
_entity.id
_entity.type
_entity.pdbx_description
1 polymer ?
#
loop_
_entity_poly.entity_id
_entity_poly.type
_entity_poly.pdbx_seq_one_letter_code
_entity_poly.pdbx_strand_id
1 'polypeptide(L)'
;VAPERSQNPGISQQHSPRRVGRKLLLTAQLVGTSALAGAVVAGLALPAVGGVGLGVKGAADSFNDLPGDLAVPTLSQASKIYDADGGVIATVYSRDRTVVPLAKIAPVMQNALVDIEDHRFYQHGAIDLQGTLRALLKDGANGGVSQGGSTLTQQYVKNVFIEEAGDSSAAVAEATRQTLGRKIQELKYAIALEQKLSKQQILANYLNITYFGGGAYGVEAASELYFSKHADQLSLPEAALLAGLVQSPSAYDPVQDPAAALT
;
A
#
# COMPACT_ATOMS: atom_id res chain seq x y z
N VAL A 1 -95.72 -22.74 45.48
CA VAL A 1 -95.37 -22.30 44.15
C VAL A 1 -93.81 -22.36 44.05
N ALA A 2 -93.27 -23.38 43.32
CA ALA A 2 -91.88 -23.57 43.04
C ALA A 2 -91.52 -23.02 41.62
N PRO A 3 -90.35 -22.42 41.40
CA PRO A 3 -89.91 -22.11 40.05
C PRO A 3 -88.95 -23.22 39.52
N GLU A 4 -89.16 -23.44 38.20
CA GLU A 4 -88.46 -24.39 37.33
C GLU A 4 -86.95 -24.13 37.24
N ARG A 5 -86.16 -25.21 37.18
CA ARG A 5 -84.77 -25.20 36.80
C ARG A 5 -84.61 -25.21 35.28
N SER A 6 -84.07 -24.16 34.72
CA SER A 6 -83.58 -24.12 33.35
C SER A 6 -82.28 -24.92 33.23
N GLN A 7 -82.24 -25.94 32.39
CA GLN A 7 -81.07 -26.71 32.02
C GLN A 7 -80.34 -26.01 30.85
N ASN A 8 -79.06 -25.68 31.04
CA ASN A 8 -78.23 -25.11 30.03
C ASN A 8 -77.47 -26.25 29.26
N PRO A 9 -77.61 -26.41 27.93
CA PRO A 9 -76.94 -27.45 27.18
C PRO A 9 -75.46 -27.02 26.93
N GLY A 10 -74.54 -27.88 27.39
CA GLY A 10 -73.11 -27.71 27.20
C GLY A 10 -72.72 -27.68 25.72
N ILE A 11 -72.02 -26.65 25.30
CA ILE A 11 -71.42 -26.52 23.99
C ILE A 11 -70.13 -27.39 23.95
N SER A 12 -70.27 -28.56 23.32
CA SER A 12 -69.07 -29.39 23.00
C SER A 12 -68.28 -28.74 21.87
N GLN A 13 -67.07 -28.22 22.17
CA GLN A 13 -66.14 -27.77 21.14
C GLN A 13 -65.60 -28.97 20.37
N GLN A 14 -66.16 -29.21 19.19
CA GLN A 14 -65.62 -30.14 18.22
C GLN A 14 -64.36 -29.52 17.61
N HIS A 15 -63.17 -29.90 18.04
CA HIS A 15 -61.91 -29.61 17.37
C HIS A 15 -61.87 -30.37 16.05
N SER A 16 -62.09 -29.68 14.93
CA SER A 16 -62.09 -30.31 13.61
C SER A 16 -60.67 -30.78 13.25
N PRO A 17 -60.46 -32.07 12.93
CA PRO A 17 -59.16 -32.65 12.60
C PRO A 17 -58.52 -32.06 11.34
N ARG A 18 -59.32 -31.39 10.49
CA ARG A 18 -58.84 -30.71 9.26
C ARG A 18 -57.94 -29.50 9.48
N ARG A 19 -58.05 -28.80 10.61
CA ARG A 19 -57.22 -27.63 10.94
C ARG A 19 -55.81 -28.01 11.40
N VAL A 20 -55.64 -29.14 12.06
CA VAL A 20 -54.36 -29.65 12.55
C VAL A 20 -53.49 -30.14 11.37
N GLY A 21 -54.07 -30.91 10.44
CA GLY A 21 -53.38 -31.39 9.25
C GLY A 21 -52.86 -30.27 8.34
N ARG A 22 -53.68 -29.21 8.17
CA ARG A 22 -53.28 -28.05 7.35
C ARG A 22 -52.15 -27.25 7.98
N LYS A 23 -52.14 -27.10 9.30
CA LYS A 23 -51.00 -26.43 10.01
C LYS A 23 -49.71 -27.25 9.91
N LEU A 24 -49.79 -28.57 10.07
CA LEU A 24 -48.65 -29.49 9.91
C LEU A 24 -48.09 -29.44 8.46
N LEU A 25 -48.94 -29.39 7.46
CA LEU A 25 -48.53 -29.30 6.04
C LEU A 25 -47.83 -27.96 5.76
N LEU A 26 -48.37 -26.85 6.26
CA LEU A 26 -47.78 -25.52 6.11
C LEU A 26 -46.43 -25.38 6.82
N THR A 27 -46.29 -25.96 8.03
CA THR A 27 -44.99 -25.96 8.71
C THR A 27 -43.98 -26.84 8.00
N ALA A 28 -44.36 -27.99 7.47
CA ALA A 28 -43.47 -28.85 6.68
C ALA A 28 -43.03 -28.17 5.37
N GLN A 29 -43.92 -27.45 4.69
CA GLN A 29 -43.58 -26.65 3.52
C GLN A 29 -42.62 -25.49 3.88
N LEU A 30 -42.84 -24.79 4.97
CA LEU A 30 -42.01 -23.68 5.41
C LEU A 30 -40.57 -24.16 5.74
N VAL A 31 -40.46 -25.28 6.46
CA VAL A 31 -39.16 -25.89 6.78
C VAL A 31 -38.45 -26.38 5.51
N GLY A 32 -39.14 -27.01 4.59
CA GLY A 32 -38.63 -27.50 3.33
C GLY A 32 -38.09 -26.36 2.45
N THR A 33 -38.89 -25.27 2.30
CA THR A 33 -38.44 -24.10 1.51
C THR A 33 -37.29 -23.36 2.14
N SER A 34 -37.24 -23.25 3.49
CA SER A 34 -36.12 -22.64 4.21
C SER A 34 -34.84 -23.46 4.08
N ALA A 35 -34.92 -24.79 4.15
CA ALA A 35 -33.77 -25.68 3.94
C ALA A 35 -33.23 -25.58 2.51
N LEU A 36 -34.14 -25.54 1.51
CA LEU A 36 -33.72 -25.37 0.11
C LEU A 36 -33.06 -24.01 -0.14
N ALA A 37 -33.65 -22.92 0.39
CA ALA A 37 -33.07 -21.58 0.29
C ALA A 37 -31.70 -21.51 0.96
N GLY A 38 -31.55 -22.12 2.14
CA GLY A 38 -30.26 -22.23 2.85
C GLY A 38 -29.22 -23.00 2.03
N ALA A 39 -29.59 -24.11 1.40
CA ALA A 39 -28.69 -24.87 0.54
C ALA A 39 -28.25 -24.12 -0.71
N VAL A 40 -29.18 -23.35 -1.34
CA VAL A 40 -28.84 -22.50 -2.49
C VAL A 40 -27.88 -21.37 -2.09
N VAL A 41 -28.13 -20.69 -0.97
CA VAL A 41 -27.25 -19.63 -0.48
C VAL A 41 -25.86 -20.18 -0.12
N ALA A 42 -25.81 -21.33 0.56
CA ALA A 42 -24.55 -22.00 0.86
C ALA A 42 -23.82 -22.45 -0.41
N GLY A 43 -24.53 -23.02 -1.38
CA GLY A 43 -23.97 -23.44 -2.66
C GLY A 43 -23.38 -22.31 -3.50
N LEU A 44 -23.96 -21.11 -3.40
CA LEU A 44 -23.43 -19.90 -4.07
C LEU A 44 -22.28 -19.24 -3.27
N ALA A 45 -22.32 -19.32 -1.94
CA ALA A 45 -21.31 -18.70 -1.08
C ALA A 45 -20.02 -19.54 -0.93
N LEU A 46 -20.15 -20.89 -0.92
CA LEU A 46 -19.01 -21.80 -0.72
C LEU A 46 -17.89 -21.65 -1.79
N PRO A 47 -18.17 -21.51 -3.10
CA PRO A 47 -17.12 -21.30 -4.09
C PRO A 47 -16.40 -19.97 -3.90
N ALA A 48 -17.13 -18.90 -3.52
CA ALA A 48 -16.52 -17.59 -3.26
C ALA A 48 -15.65 -17.60 -2.00
N VAL A 49 -16.14 -18.20 -0.90
CA VAL A 49 -15.37 -18.35 0.34
C VAL A 49 -14.17 -19.29 0.16
N GLY A 50 -14.35 -20.39 -0.58
CA GLY A 50 -13.28 -21.33 -0.92
C GLY A 50 -12.22 -20.68 -1.81
N GLY A 51 -12.62 -19.91 -2.80
CA GLY A 51 -11.70 -19.16 -3.68
C GLY A 51 -10.88 -18.13 -2.92
N VAL A 52 -11.50 -17.36 -2.02
CA VAL A 52 -10.80 -16.42 -1.13
C VAL A 52 -9.85 -17.17 -0.20
N GLY A 53 -10.30 -18.29 0.41
CA GLY A 53 -9.47 -19.09 1.32
C GLY A 53 -8.23 -19.69 0.63
N LEU A 54 -8.37 -20.19 -0.59
CA LEU A 54 -7.24 -20.71 -1.40
C LEU A 54 -6.30 -19.58 -1.82
N GLY A 55 -6.84 -18.40 -2.18
CA GLY A 55 -6.05 -17.22 -2.49
C GLY A 55 -5.23 -16.73 -1.30
N VAL A 56 -5.83 -16.66 -0.11
CA VAL A 56 -5.14 -16.28 1.14
C VAL A 56 -4.06 -17.30 1.50
N LYS A 57 -4.35 -18.61 1.38
CA LYS A 57 -3.35 -19.66 1.61
C LYS A 57 -2.18 -19.54 0.63
N GLY A 58 -2.44 -19.43 -0.68
CA GLY A 58 -1.39 -19.25 -1.68
C GLY A 58 -0.55 -18.00 -1.43
N ALA A 59 -1.16 -16.90 -1.00
CA ALA A 59 -0.44 -15.69 -0.61
C ALA A 59 0.42 -15.91 0.64
N ALA A 60 -0.08 -16.63 1.64
CA ALA A 60 0.67 -16.96 2.86
C ALA A 60 1.84 -17.91 2.57
N ASP A 61 1.63 -18.94 1.74
CA ASP A 61 2.69 -19.86 1.32
C ASP A 61 3.77 -19.08 0.56
N SER A 62 3.39 -18.24 -0.43
CA SER A 62 4.32 -17.37 -1.15
C SER A 62 5.08 -16.43 -0.23
N PHE A 63 4.42 -15.88 0.79
CA PHE A 63 5.06 -15.02 1.80
C PHE A 63 6.12 -15.78 2.60
N ASN A 64 5.84 -17.00 3.01
CA ASN A 64 6.77 -17.82 3.80
C ASN A 64 7.97 -18.31 2.98
N ASP A 65 7.77 -18.62 1.69
CA ASP A 65 8.82 -19.13 0.79
C ASP A 65 9.83 -18.06 0.34
N LEU A 66 9.48 -16.75 0.48
CA LEU A 66 10.42 -15.68 0.15
C LEU A 66 11.60 -15.62 1.13
N PRO A 67 12.82 -15.29 0.66
CA PRO A 67 13.95 -15.02 1.55
C PRO A 67 13.60 -13.99 2.63
N GLY A 68 14.08 -14.20 3.85
CA GLY A 68 13.78 -13.33 5.00
C GLY A 68 14.58 -12.03 4.99
N ASP A 69 15.68 -11.97 4.26
CA ASP A 69 16.63 -10.86 4.27
C ASP A 69 16.69 -10.17 2.91
N LEU A 70 16.49 -8.85 2.93
CA LEU A 70 16.82 -7.96 1.82
C LEU A 70 18.25 -7.49 2.01
N ALA A 71 19.14 -7.81 1.07
CA ALA A 71 20.45 -7.18 1.00
C ALA A 71 20.24 -5.73 0.54
N VAL A 72 20.61 -4.77 1.39
CA VAL A 72 20.63 -3.36 0.97
C VAL A 72 21.89 -3.14 0.14
N PRO A 73 21.77 -2.83 -1.17
CA PRO A 73 22.96 -2.67 -2.01
C PRO A 73 23.75 -1.45 -1.61
N THR A 74 25.07 -1.51 -1.85
CA THR A 74 25.91 -0.30 -1.81
C THR A 74 25.49 0.57 -2.99
N LEU A 75 25.00 1.77 -2.71
CA LEU A 75 24.53 2.70 -3.74
C LEU A 75 25.71 3.22 -4.58
N SER A 76 25.58 3.14 -5.90
CA SER A 76 26.52 3.79 -6.83
C SER A 76 26.49 5.30 -6.62
N GLN A 77 27.65 5.92 -6.53
CA GLN A 77 27.81 7.36 -6.33
C GLN A 77 28.64 7.97 -7.47
N ALA A 78 28.48 9.27 -7.66
CA ALA A 78 29.31 10.03 -8.59
C ALA A 78 30.78 10.06 -8.12
N SER A 79 31.70 9.89 -9.05
CA SER A 79 33.14 10.01 -8.84
C SER A 79 33.65 11.33 -9.42
N LYS A 80 34.40 12.12 -8.65
CA LYS A 80 34.97 13.37 -9.12
C LYS A 80 36.45 13.18 -9.43
N ILE A 81 36.87 13.68 -10.59
CA ILE A 81 38.26 13.73 -11.02
C ILE A 81 38.76 15.15 -10.79
N TYR A 82 39.84 15.29 -10.09
CA TYR A 82 40.44 16.59 -9.71
C TYR A 82 41.73 16.85 -10.45
N ASP A 83 42.07 18.11 -10.70
CA ASP A 83 43.39 18.56 -11.12
C ASP A 83 44.36 18.60 -9.94
N ALA A 84 45.61 18.99 -10.20
CA ALA A 84 46.64 19.09 -9.20
C ALA A 84 46.38 20.17 -8.13
N ASP A 85 45.56 21.16 -8.46
CA ASP A 85 45.21 22.31 -7.63
C ASP A 85 43.87 22.08 -6.87
N GLY A 86 43.26 20.91 -7.05
CA GLY A 86 41.99 20.54 -6.42
C GLY A 86 40.73 20.99 -7.16
N GLY A 87 40.89 21.53 -8.37
CA GLY A 87 39.76 21.87 -9.26
C GLY A 87 39.12 20.60 -9.82
N VAL A 88 37.77 20.57 -9.92
CA VAL A 88 37.05 19.44 -10.52
C VAL A 88 37.20 19.49 -12.06
N ILE A 89 37.87 18.48 -12.62
CA ILE A 89 38.04 18.31 -14.07
C ILE A 89 36.77 17.69 -14.67
N ALA A 90 36.24 16.63 -14.00
CA ALA A 90 35.06 15.90 -14.46
C ALA A 90 34.35 15.20 -13.30
N THR A 91 33.05 15.02 -13.47
CA THR A 91 32.22 14.12 -12.63
C THR A 91 31.78 12.96 -13.53
N VAL A 92 32.04 11.72 -13.08
CA VAL A 92 31.69 10.49 -13.82
C VAL A 92 30.75 9.66 -12.97
N TYR A 93 29.62 9.25 -13.54
CA TYR A 93 28.61 8.45 -12.85
C TYR A 93 27.80 7.59 -13.85
N SER A 94 27.26 6.48 -13.36
CA SER A 94 26.14 5.78 -14.00
C SER A 94 24.80 6.34 -13.48
N ARG A 95 24.79 6.74 -12.21
CA ARG A 95 23.69 7.46 -11.54
C ARG A 95 24.29 8.64 -10.80
N ASP A 96 23.81 9.85 -11.12
CA ASP A 96 24.27 11.04 -10.38
C ASP A 96 23.70 10.98 -8.96
N ARG A 97 24.57 10.63 -8.01
CA ARG A 97 24.21 10.42 -6.61
C ARG A 97 25.34 10.80 -5.70
N THR A 98 25.00 11.56 -4.66
CA THR A 98 25.83 11.84 -3.49
C THR A 98 25.06 11.41 -2.26
N VAL A 99 25.55 10.39 -1.54
CA VAL A 99 24.90 9.89 -0.32
C VAL A 99 25.25 10.80 0.86
N VAL A 100 24.23 11.30 1.55
CA VAL A 100 24.40 12.17 2.73
C VAL A 100 23.67 11.61 3.95
N PRO A 101 24.17 11.81 5.17
CA PRO A 101 23.45 11.41 6.38
C PRO A 101 22.19 12.27 6.57
N LEU A 102 21.18 11.76 7.27
CA LEU A 102 19.91 12.46 7.51
C LEU A 102 20.10 13.86 8.13
N ALA A 103 21.11 14.03 8.97
CA ALA A 103 21.47 15.32 9.58
C ALA A 103 21.95 16.38 8.55
N LYS A 104 22.30 15.97 7.33
CA LYS A 104 22.67 16.82 6.20
C LYS A 104 21.52 17.00 5.20
N ILE A 105 20.31 16.73 5.60
CA ILE A 105 19.09 16.97 4.83
C ILE A 105 18.21 17.92 5.63
N ALA A 106 17.81 19.02 5.04
CA ALA A 106 16.99 20.02 5.73
C ALA A 106 15.73 19.39 6.36
N PRO A 107 15.37 19.71 7.62
CA PRO A 107 14.19 19.18 8.27
C PRO A 107 12.91 19.43 7.49
N VAL A 108 12.81 20.56 6.78
CA VAL A 108 11.65 20.87 5.90
C VAL A 108 11.51 19.87 4.77
N MET A 109 12.60 19.34 4.21
CA MET A 109 12.58 18.29 3.17
C MET A 109 12.14 16.94 3.74
N GLN A 110 12.66 16.58 4.91
CA GLN A 110 12.27 15.34 5.60
C GLN A 110 10.76 15.34 5.89
N ASN A 111 10.24 16.44 6.41
CA ASN A 111 8.82 16.59 6.72
C ASN A 111 7.95 16.63 5.47
N ALA A 112 8.33 17.41 4.44
CA ALA A 112 7.56 17.49 3.20
C ALA A 112 7.40 16.13 2.53
N LEU A 113 8.45 15.31 2.50
CA LEU A 113 8.38 13.96 1.95
C LEU A 113 7.46 13.05 2.77
N VAL A 114 7.61 13.05 4.10
CA VAL A 114 6.76 12.25 4.99
C VAL A 114 5.29 12.67 4.88
N ASP A 115 5.01 13.97 4.82
CA ASP A 115 3.65 14.48 4.75
C ASP A 115 2.95 14.09 3.44
N ILE A 116 3.69 14.05 2.32
CA ILE A 116 3.12 13.75 1.00
C ILE A 116 2.98 12.24 0.75
N GLU A 117 3.98 11.44 1.15
CA GLU A 117 4.05 10.02 0.82
C GLU A 117 3.46 9.13 1.92
N ASP A 118 3.67 9.48 3.20
CA ASP A 118 3.29 8.66 4.35
C ASP A 118 3.21 9.49 5.63
N HIS A 119 2.21 10.37 5.72
CA HIS A 119 2.06 11.35 6.82
C HIS A 119 2.04 10.74 8.23
N ARG A 120 1.85 9.43 8.36
CA ARG A 120 1.90 8.70 9.63
C ARG A 120 3.11 7.78 9.76
N PHE A 121 4.14 7.97 8.94
CA PHE A 121 5.33 7.14 8.86
C PHE A 121 5.93 6.75 10.22
N TYR A 122 5.97 7.70 11.15
CA TYR A 122 6.49 7.47 12.50
C TYR A 122 5.50 6.80 13.47
N GLN A 123 4.25 6.57 13.06
CA GLN A 123 3.17 6.08 13.92
C GLN A 123 2.76 4.62 13.62
N HIS A 124 3.25 4.05 12.53
CA HIS A 124 2.96 2.67 12.13
C HIS A 124 4.24 1.92 11.77
N GLY A 125 4.15 0.59 11.59
CA GLY A 125 5.24 -0.25 11.07
C GLY A 125 5.25 -0.32 9.55
N ALA A 126 5.74 -1.43 9.01
CA ALA A 126 5.82 -1.69 7.57
C ALA A 126 4.46 -1.63 6.84
N ILE A 127 3.36 -1.74 7.59
CA ILE A 127 1.99 -1.65 7.08
C ILE A 127 1.25 -0.54 7.81
N ASP A 128 0.65 0.37 7.07
CA ASP A 128 -0.34 1.30 7.60
C ASP A 128 -1.76 0.75 7.37
N LEU A 129 -2.29 0.00 8.34
CA LEU A 129 -3.64 -0.58 8.25
C LEU A 129 -4.73 0.51 8.13
N GLN A 130 -4.58 1.64 8.83
CA GLN A 130 -5.57 2.72 8.77
C GLN A 130 -5.49 3.47 7.43
N GLY A 131 -4.30 3.74 6.91
CA GLY A 131 -4.10 4.35 5.60
C GLY A 131 -4.61 3.45 4.49
N THR A 132 -4.28 2.15 4.55
CA THR A 132 -4.75 1.15 3.58
C THR A 132 -6.28 1.05 3.58
N LEU A 133 -6.93 1.01 4.76
CA LEU A 133 -8.39 0.98 4.86
C LEU A 133 -9.02 2.28 4.32
N ARG A 134 -8.43 3.43 4.62
CA ARG A 134 -8.90 4.72 4.09
C ARG A 134 -8.79 4.80 2.57
N ALA A 135 -7.66 4.35 2.00
CA ALA A 135 -7.46 4.26 0.57
C ALA A 135 -8.50 3.35 -0.08
N LEU A 136 -8.72 2.15 0.47
CA LEU A 136 -9.71 1.19 -0.02
C LEU A 136 -11.14 1.75 -0.03
N LEU A 137 -11.53 2.47 1.03
CA LEU A 137 -12.85 3.11 1.10
C LEU A 137 -13.00 4.25 0.07
N LYS A 138 -11.95 5.04 -0.14
CA LYS A 138 -11.93 6.12 -1.15
C LYS A 138 -11.97 5.56 -2.57
N ASP A 139 -11.22 4.50 -2.84
CA ASP A 139 -11.14 3.84 -4.14
C ASP A 139 -12.46 3.12 -4.48
N GLY A 140 -13.08 2.46 -3.51
CA GLY A 140 -14.40 1.86 -3.67
C GLY A 140 -15.50 2.88 -4.01
N ALA A 141 -15.38 4.13 -3.54
CA ALA A 141 -16.29 5.21 -3.86
C ALA A 141 -16.06 5.82 -5.27
N ASN A 142 -14.82 5.79 -5.77
CA ASN A 142 -14.41 6.46 -7.01
C ASN A 142 -14.18 5.51 -8.21
N GLY A 143 -14.32 4.19 -8.00
CA GLY A 143 -14.20 3.18 -9.07
C GLY A 143 -12.80 2.99 -9.66
N GLY A 144 -11.74 3.42 -8.95
CA GLY A 144 -10.36 3.30 -9.39
C GLY A 144 -9.41 2.94 -8.24
N VAL A 145 -8.30 2.28 -8.55
CA VAL A 145 -7.24 1.98 -7.57
C VAL A 145 -6.35 3.21 -7.40
N SER A 146 -6.41 3.88 -6.25
CA SER A 146 -5.56 5.01 -5.90
C SER A 146 -4.17 4.51 -5.50
N GLN A 147 -3.11 5.16 -6.00
CA GLN A 147 -1.71 4.79 -5.73
C GLN A 147 -1.24 5.09 -4.29
N GLY A 148 -2.03 5.75 -3.45
CA GLY A 148 -1.64 6.28 -2.14
C GLY A 148 -1.59 5.27 -0.96
N GLY A 149 -1.60 3.96 -1.20
CA GLY A 149 -1.68 2.96 -0.13
C GLY A 149 -0.35 2.30 0.28
N SER A 150 0.78 2.62 -0.35
CA SER A 150 2.09 2.03 -0.01
C SER A 150 2.82 2.88 1.02
N THR A 151 3.36 2.27 2.08
CA THR A 151 4.18 2.97 3.06
C THR A 151 5.53 3.37 2.48
N LEU A 152 6.20 4.35 3.10
CA LEU A 152 7.54 4.80 2.75
C LEU A 152 8.55 3.64 2.78
N THR A 153 8.43 2.72 3.74
CA THR A 153 9.27 1.51 3.81
C THR A 153 9.06 0.58 2.62
N GLN A 154 7.81 0.39 2.17
CA GLN A 154 7.52 -0.43 0.98
C GLN A 154 8.06 0.22 -0.30
N GLN A 155 7.98 1.56 -0.41
CA GLN A 155 8.57 2.30 -1.52
C GLN A 155 10.10 2.20 -1.51
N TYR A 156 10.73 2.26 -0.33
CA TYR A 156 12.17 2.03 -0.20
C TYR A 156 12.56 0.65 -0.72
N VAL A 157 11.86 -0.42 -0.32
CA VAL A 157 12.10 -1.78 -0.84
C VAL A 157 11.98 -1.82 -2.37
N LYS A 158 10.95 -1.20 -2.94
CA LYS A 158 10.80 -1.10 -4.40
C LYS A 158 12.00 -0.42 -5.05
N ASN A 159 12.51 0.68 -4.47
CA ASN A 159 13.68 1.37 -4.99
C ASN A 159 14.96 0.53 -4.88
N VAL A 160 15.11 -0.28 -3.82
CA VAL A 160 16.21 -1.26 -3.70
C VAL A 160 16.19 -2.26 -4.85
N PHE A 161 15.03 -2.80 -5.21
CA PHE A 161 14.93 -3.72 -6.34
C PHE A 161 15.23 -3.05 -7.70
N ILE A 162 14.87 -1.78 -7.87
CA ILE A 162 15.23 -1.02 -9.08
C ILE A 162 16.74 -0.79 -9.12
N GLU A 163 17.36 -0.52 -7.97
CA GLU A 163 18.83 -0.38 -7.87
C GLU A 163 19.56 -1.68 -8.21
N GLU A 164 19.09 -2.81 -7.68
CA GLU A 164 19.62 -4.16 -7.97
C GLU A 164 19.44 -4.56 -9.45
N ALA A 165 18.38 -4.11 -10.10
CA ALA A 165 18.14 -4.34 -11.53
C ALA A 165 19.17 -3.63 -12.42
N GLY A 166 19.86 -2.60 -11.91
CA GLY A 166 20.87 -1.83 -12.63
C GLY A 166 20.29 -1.13 -13.86
N ASP A 167 21.01 -1.15 -14.96
CA ASP A 167 20.63 -0.45 -16.21
C ASP A 167 19.85 -1.34 -17.19
N SER A 168 19.52 -2.58 -16.79
CA SER A 168 18.73 -3.49 -17.61
C SER A 168 17.27 -3.08 -17.63
N SER A 169 16.77 -2.58 -18.75
CA SER A 169 15.37 -2.18 -18.93
C SER A 169 14.39 -3.33 -18.64
N ALA A 170 14.74 -4.56 -19.00
CA ALA A 170 13.93 -5.74 -18.72
C ALA A 170 13.89 -6.07 -17.21
N ALA A 171 15.01 -5.96 -16.50
CA ALA A 171 15.08 -6.18 -15.06
C ALA A 171 14.35 -5.06 -14.29
N VAL A 172 14.46 -3.80 -14.72
CA VAL A 172 13.70 -2.68 -14.15
C VAL A 172 12.20 -2.86 -14.38
N ALA A 173 11.78 -3.29 -15.58
CA ALA A 173 10.37 -3.58 -15.86
C ALA A 173 9.83 -4.71 -14.95
N GLU A 174 10.62 -5.75 -14.70
CA GLU A 174 10.25 -6.81 -13.75
C GLU A 174 10.20 -6.27 -12.31
N ALA A 175 11.20 -5.48 -11.89
CA ALA A 175 11.27 -4.83 -10.58
C ALA A 175 10.10 -3.88 -10.32
N THR A 176 9.49 -3.30 -11.34
CA THR A 176 8.37 -2.35 -11.25
C THR A 176 7.01 -2.97 -11.58
N ARG A 177 6.97 -4.28 -11.92
CA ARG A 177 5.73 -4.96 -12.31
C ARG A 177 4.70 -4.92 -11.17
N GLN A 178 3.49 -4.50 -11.50
CA GLN A 178 2.38 -4.44 -10.55
C GLN A 178 1.65 -5.78 -10.45
N THR A 179 2.23 -6.73 -9.72
CA THR A 179 1.63 -8.03 -9.44
C THR A 179 1.42 -8.23 -7.94
N LEU A 180 0.45 -9.08 -7.59
CA LEU A 180 0.20 -9.43 -6.20
C LEU A 180 1.44 -10.08 -5.55
N GLY A 181 2.12 -10.99 -6.24
CA GLY A 181 3.34 -11.64 -5.75
C GLY A 181 4.43 -10.63 -5.43
N ARG A 182 4.63 -9.65 -6.32
CA ARG A 182 5.58 -8.56 -6.12
C ARG A 182 5.22 -7.72 -4.88
N LYS A 183 3.94 -7.40 -4.71
CA LYS A 183 3.48 -6.61 -3.54
C LYS A 183 3.65 -7.38 -2.23
N ILE A 184 3.45 -8.70 -2.24
CA ILE A 184 3.72 -9.56 -1.08
C ILE A 184 5.22 -9.58 -0.77
N GLN A 185 6.08 -9.63 -1.77
CA GLN A 185 7.54 -9.57 -1.60
C GLN A 185 7.98 -8.23 -1.00
N GLU A 186 7.50 -7.10 -1.54
CA GLU A 186 7.76 -5.76 -0.97
C GLU A 186 7.35 -5.69 0.51
N LEU A 187 6.18 -6.23 0.84
CA LEU A 187 5.68 -6.24 2.20
C LEU A 187 6.56 -7.05 3.15
N LYS A 188 6.97 -8.25 2.74
CA LYS A 188 7.85 -9.11 3.55
C LYS A 188 9.17 -8.42 3.87
N TYR A 189 9.80 -7.84 2.85
CA TYR A 189 11.06 -7.14 3.04
C TYR A 189 10.91 -5.83 3.83
N ALA A 190 9.78 -5.12 3.66
CA ALA A 190 9.48 -3.94 4.48
C ALA A 190 9.36 -4.31 5.98
N ILE A 191 8.71 -5.42 6.31
CA ILE A 191 8.63 -5.94 7.68
C ILE A 191 10.03 -6.28 8.22
N ALA A 192 10.85 -6.99 7.45
CA ALA A 192 12.20 -7.35 7.85
C ALA A 192 13.10 -6.13 8.06
N LEU A 193 12.98 -5.10 7.22
CA LEU A 193 13.74 -3.85 7.36
C LEU A 193 13.33 -3.07 8.60
N GLU A 194 12.05 -2.96 8.91
CA GLU A 194 11.57 -2.25 10.11
C GLU A 194 11.96 -2.94 11.43
N GLN A 195 12.33 -4.23 11.37
CA GLN A 195 12.91 -4.94 12.53
C GLN A 195 14.42 -4.62 12.72
N LYS A 196 15.12 -4.20 11.65
CA LYS A 196 16.57 -3.99 11.64
C LYS A 196 16.97 -2.53 11.66
N LEU A 197 16.16 -1.65 11.05
CA LEU A 197 16.45 -0.23 10.86
C LEU A 197 15.45 0.64 11.60
N SER A 198 15.93 1.73 12.17
CA SER A 198 15.04 2.77 12.71
C SER A 198 14.33 3.53 11.58
N LYS A 199 13.22 4.20 11.90
CA LYS A 199 12.49 5.05 10.96
C LYS A 199 13.39 6.13 10.33
N GLN A 200 14.27 6.72 11.12
CA GLN A 200 15.25 7.70 10.65
C GLN A 200 16.24 7.11 9.63
N GLN A 201 16.70 5.88 9.86
CA GLN A 201 17.58 5.18 8.92
C GLN A 201 16.84 4.83 7.62
N ILE A 202 15.58 4.39 7.71
CA ILE A 202 14.73 4.11 6.54
C ILE A 202 14.51 5.39 5.73
N LEU A 203 14.18 6.51 6.39
CA LEU A 203 14.00 7.80 5.73
C LEU A 203 15.28 8.29 5.06
N ALA A 204 16.43 8.21 5.76
CA ALA A 204 17.72 8.56 5.19
C ALA A 204 18.05 7.74 3.93
N ASN A 205 17.85 6.43 4.01
CA ASN A 205 18.09 5.53 2.90
C ASN A 205 17.14 5.80 1.72
N TYR A 206 15.87 6.07 2.01
CA TYR A 206 14.88 6.43 1.00
C TYR A 206 15.25 7.72 0.26
N LEU A 207 15.59 8.78 1.00
CA LEU A 207 16.00 10.07 0.43
C LEU A 207 17.28 9.99 -0.41
N ASN A 208 18.17 9.03 -0.12
CA ASN A 208 19.40 8.81 -0.89
C ASN A 208 19.22 7.89 -2.10
N ILE A 209 18.21 7.01 -2.13
CA ILE A 209 18.03 6.06 -3.24
C ILE A 209 17.04 6.57 -4.29
N THR A 210 16.09 7.40 -3.90
CA THR A 210 14.96 7.83 -4.73
C THR A 210 15.44 8.64 -5.94
N TYR A 211 14.82 8.39 -7.10
CA TYR A 211 14.99 9.18 -8.31
C TYR A 211 14.10 10.42 -8.28
N PHE A 212 14.68 11.60 -8.53
CA PHE A 212 14.00 12.89 -8.50
C PHE A 212 13.82 13.53 -9.88
N GLY A 213 14.09 12.81 -10.98
CA GLY A 213 14.06 13.37 -12.32
C GLY A 213 15.42 13.93 -12.75
N GLY A 214 15.54 14.38 -14.01
CA GLY A 214 16.75 15.02 -14.54
C GLY A 214 18.05 14.23 -14.45
N GLY A 215 17.98 12.91 -14.19
CA GLY A 215 19.15 12.06 -13.92
C GLY A 215 19.61 12.08 -12.47
N ALA A 216 19.00 12.86 -11.58
CA ALA A 216 19.39 12.98 -10.18
C ALA A 216 18.80 11.83 -9.32
N TYR A 217 19.67 11.08 -8.68
CA TYR A 217 19.35 10.05 -7.71
C TYR A 217 19.77 10.50 -6.31
N GLY A 218 18.82 10.50 -5.39
CA GLY A 218 19.00 11.02 -4.03
C GLY A 218 18.83 12.53 -3.94
N VAL A 219 18.43 12.96 -2.74
CA VAL A 219 18.03 14.34 -2.46
C VAL A 219 19.18 15.36 -2.61
N GLU A 220 20.43 14.95 -2.36
CA GLU A 220 21.60 15.85 -2.50
C GLU A 220 21.82 16.17 -3.97
N ALA A 221 21.89 15.16 -4.86
CA ALA A 221 22.05 15.38 -6.29
C ALA A 221 20.88 16.18 -6.87
N ALA A 222 19.65 15.92 -6.42
CA ALA A 222 18.48 16.68 -6.84
C ALA A 222 18.54 18.15 -6.39
N SER A 223 18.99 18.40 -5.15
CA SER A 223 19.17 19.75 -4.61
C SER A 223 20.23 20.54 -5.39
N GLU A 224 21.35 19.90 -5.70
CA GLU A 224 22.40 20.51 -6.52
C GLU A 224 21.92 20.78 -7.95
N LEU A 225 21.21 19.81 -8.56
CA LEU A 225 20.72 19.92 -9.94
C LEU A 225 19.71 21.07 -10.12
N TYR A 226 18.67 21.09 -9.27
CA TYR A 226 17.55 22.02 -9.47
C TYR A 226 17.77 23.40 -8.83
N PHE A 227 18.59 23.49 -7.75
CA PHE A 227 18.73 24.72 -6.98
C PHE A 227 20.18 25.17 -6.77
N SER A 228 21.18 24.39 -7.20
CA SER A 228 22.60 24.66 -6.97
C SER A 228 22.92 24.86 -5.49
N LYS A 229 22.31 24.04 -4.62
CA LYS A 229 22.44 24.06 -3.14
C LYS A 229 22.60 22.65 -2.60
N HIS A 230 23.21 22.54 -1.42
CA HIS A 230 23.19 21.31 -0.65
C HIS A 230 21.82 21.04 -0.04
N ALA A 231 21.49 19.76 0.19
CA ALA A 231 20.18 19.34 0.72
C ALA A 231 19.88 19.89 2.13
N ASP A 232 20.89 20.28 2.91
CA ASP A 232 20.72 20.93 4.21
C ASP A 232 20.31 22.42 4.11
N GLN A 233 20.38 23.00 2.92
CA GLN A 233 20.04 24.41 2.63
C GLN A 233 18.68 24.60 1.96
N LEU A 234 17.94 23.52 1.72
CA LEU A 234 16.63 23.57 1.06
C LEU A 234 15.64 24.40 1.87
N SER A 235 14.99 25.34 1.21
CA SER A 235 13.83 26.06 1.72
C SER A 235 12.54 25.25 1.58
N LEU A 236 11.46 25.65 2.25
CA LEU A 236 10.17 24.97 2.18
C LEU A 236 9.61 24.85 0.75
N PRO A 237 9.60 25.87 -0.12
CA PRO A 237 9.14 25.73 -1.50
C PRO A 237 9.98 24.74 -2.31
N GLU A 238 11.30 24.76 -2.15
CA GLU A 238 12.21 23.83 -2.83
C GLU A 238 11.98 22.38 -2.36
N ALA A 239 11.82 22.19 -1.05
CA ALA A 239 11.50 20.90 -0.47
C ALA A 239 10.14 20.35 -0.94
N ALA A 240 9.13 21.22 -1.05
CA ALA A 240 7.81 20.86 -1.55
C ALA A 240 7.86 20.41 -3.03
N LEU A 241 8.64 21.13 -3.86
CA LEU A 241 8.86 20.73 -5.25
C LEU A 241 9.52 19.35 -5.32
N LEU A 242 10.63 19.12 -4.60
CA LEU A 242 11.31 17.82 -4.61
C LEU A 242 10.40 16.71 -4.10
N ALA A 243 9.63 16.93 -3.03
CA ALA A 243 8.68 15.94 -2.52
C ALA A 243 7.58 15.61 -3.54
N GLY A 244 7.09 16.60 -4.29
CA GLY A 244 6.12 16.41 -5.37
C GLY A 244 6.69 15.60 -6.55
N LEU A 245 7.98 15.82 -6.89
CA LEU A 245 8.66 15.09 -7.97
C LEU A 245 8.69 13.57 -7.73
N VAL A 246 8.75 13.12 -6.50
CA VAL A 246 8.83 11.68 -6.16
C VAL A 246 7.66 10.88 -6.72
N GLN A 247 6.47 11.48 -6.81
CA GLN A 247 5.27 10.80 -7.32
C GLN A 247 5.37 10.47 -8.82
N SER A 248 5.98 11.36 -9.61
CA SER A 248 6.15 11.17 -11.05
C SER A 248 7.34 11.98 -11.57
N PRO A 249 8.59 11.55 -11.28
CA PRO A 249 9.79 12.34 -11.50
C PRO A 249 10.00 12.79 -12.95
N SER A 250 9.59 11.96 -13.90
CA SER A 250 9.74 12.29 -15.33
C SER A 250 8.61 13.18 -15.86
N ALA A 251 7.41 13.11 -15.27
CA ALA A 251 6.27 13.92 -15.71
C ALA A 251 6.28 15.33 -15.11
N TYR A 252 6.84 15.48 -13.91
CA TYR A 252 6.90 16.75 -13.18
C TYR A 252 8.30 17.39 -13.20
N ASP A 253 9.21 16.89 -14.07
CA ASP A 253 10.57 17.44 -14.19
C ASP A 253 10.52 18.93 -14.59
N PRO A 254 10.91 19.88 -13.73
CA PRO A 254 10.80 21.31 -13.99
C PRO A 254 11.68 21.81 -15.11
N VAL A 255 12.70 21.03 -15.52
CA VAL A 255 13.57 21.35 -16.65
C VAL A 255 12.88 21.01 -17.99
N GLN A 256 12.09 19.91 -18.01
CA GLN A 256 11.39 19.44 -19.21
C GLN A 256 9.99 20.03 -19.34
N ASP A 257 9.24 20.12 -18.24
CA ASP A 257 7.88 20.68 -18.21
C ASP A 257 7.67 21.54 -16.96
N PRO A 258 8.10 22.83 -17.01
CA PRO A 258 7.91 23.76 -15.88
C PRO A 258 6.45 23.98 -15.49
N ALA A 259 5.50 23.82 -16.42
CA ALA A 259 4.09 24.01 -16.15
C ALA A 259 3.52 22.84 -15.31
N ALA A 260 3.91 21.61 -15.65
CA ALA A 260 3.51 20.42 -14.88
C ALA A 260 4.12 20.42 -13.46
N ALA A 261 5.29 21.01 -13.28
CA ALA A 261 5.95 21.09 -11.97
C ALA A 261 5.26 22.08 -10.99
N LEU A 262 4.37 22.96 -11.49
CA LEU A 262 3.63 23.95 -10.68
C LEU A 262 2.23 23.48 -10.27
N THR A 263 1.79 22.29 -10.72
CA THR A 263 0.45 21.71 -10.40
C THR A 263 0.48 20.82 -9.18
#